data_f5e021a4e7ee98eb281fbf29337721d1
#
_entry.id   f5e021a4e7ee98eb281fbf29337721d1
#
_cell.length_a   1.000
_cell.length_b   1.000
_cell.length_c   1.000
_cell.angle_alpha   90.00
_cell.angle_beta   90.00
_cell.angle_gamma   90.00
#
_symmetry.space_group_name_H-M   'P 1'
#
loop_
_entity.id
_entity.type
_entity.pdbx_description
1 polymer ?
#
loop_
_entity_poly.entity_id
_entity_poly.type
_entity_poly.pdbx_seq_one_letter_code
_entity_poly.pdbx_strand_id
1 'polypeptide(L)'
;KVSPGFFNNPQLGLPSLNGLMILFSAKTGLVQSLFLDNGYLTDIRTAAAGAVAARHLAPEMVETAGVIGTGVQARLQMQAGHLVRPFQRLLVHGRDPAKARACADDLAARLGVQAQAVDSAETLVRASQLVVTTTPARAPLIRAEWLHPGLHITAMGSDQSGKNEIDPRALTAADAYVCDRVSQCEVSGELEAALAAGLWTKGRPAELGEVITGARPGRHSPQDVTICDLTGT
;
A
#
# COMPACT_ATOMS: atom_id res chain seq x y z
N LYS A 1 -19.19 8.83 -2.33
CA LYS A 1 -18.05 9.41 -1.61
C LYS A 1 -17.42 10.53 -2.43
N VAL A 2 -17.06 11.63 -1.79
CA VAL A 2 -16.22 12.70 -2.35
C VAL A 2 -14.96 12.78 -1.48
N SER A 3 -13.78 12.68 -2.09
CA SER A 3 -12.51 12.61 -1.34
C SER A 3 -11.42 13.36 -2.12
N PRO A 4 -11.38 14.69 -2.01
CA PRO A 4 -10.35 15.50 -2.64
C PRO A 4 -8.99 15.34 -1.94
N GLY A 5 -7.92 15.31 -2.74
CA GLY A 5 -6.55 15.29 -2.26
C GLY A 5 -5.78 16.55 -2.67
N PHE A 6 -5.24 17.27 -1.69
CA PHE A 6 -4.44 18.49 -1.87
C PHE A 6 -3.09 18.31 -1.18
N PHE A 7 -2.12 17.76 -1.88
CA PHE A 7 -0.83 17.34 -1.32
C PHE A 7 0.08 18.50 -0.88
N ASN A 8 -0.27 19.75 -1.20
CA ASN A 8 0.42 20.94 -0.72
C ASN A 8 -0.18 21.49 0.60
N ASN A 9 -1.35 21.01 1.03
CA ASN A 9 -2.01 21.45 2.27
C ASN A 9 -1.14 21.37 3.53
N PRO A 10 -0.24 20.39 3.71
CA PRO A 10 0.65 20.34 4.86
C PRO A 10 1.54 21.59 5.02
N GLN A 11 1.83 22.32 3.95
CA GLN A 11 2.58 23.58 4.01
C GLN A 11 1.73 24.71 4.67
N LEU A 12 0.41 24.54 4.67
CA LEU A 12 -0.56 25.46 5.28
C LEU A 12 -1.04 24.97 6.66
N GLY A 13 -0.46 23.86 7.18
CA GLY A 13 -0.90 23.23 8.43
C GLY A 13 -2.21 22.47 8.31
N LEU A 14 -2.67 22.17 7.08
CA LEU A 14 -3.92 21.49 6.81
C LEU A 14 -3.66 20.01 6.38
N PRO A 15 -4.65 19.09 6.59
CA PRO A 15 -4.55 17.72 6.11
C PRO A 15 -4.54 17.65 4.58
N SER A 16 -3.76 16.71 4.02
CA SER A 16 -3.69 16.48 2.57
C SER A 16 -4.99 15.93 1.99
N LEU A 17 -5.72 15.16 2.78
CA LEU A 17 -6.99 14.54 2.39
C LEU A 17 -8.12 15.12 3.21
N ASN A 18 -9.27 15.24 2.58
CA ASN A 18 -10.54 15.58 3.20
C ASN A 18 -11.63 14.76 2.51
N GLY A 19 -12.86 14.85 2.98
CA GLY A 19 -13.94 14.17 2.29
C GLY A 19 -15.23 14.10 3.07
N LEU A 20 -16.21 13.53 2.38
CA LEU A 20 -17.50 13.18 2.92
C LEU A 20 -18.04 11.94 2.24
N MET A 21 -18.94 11.22 2.94
CA MET A 21 -19.70 10.12 2.35
C MET A 21 -21.19 10.37 2.49
N ILE A 22 -21.94 9.93 1.47
CA ILE A 22 -23.41 9.95 1.47
C ILE A 22 -23.87 8.52 1.28
N LEU A 23 -24.75 8.07 2.16
CA LEU A 23 -25.42 6.77 2.06
C LEU A 23 -26.83 6.97 1.52
N PHE A 24 -27.16 6.26 0.47
CA PHE A 24 -28.51 6.22 -0.12
C PHE A 24 -29.18 4.88 0.13
N SER A 25 -30.50 4.88 0.23
CA SER A 25 -31.28 3.65 0.19
C SER A 25 -31.16 3.00 -1.19
N ALA A 26 -30.78 1.75 -1.25
CA ALA A 26 -30.73 0.97 -2.49
C ALA A 26 -32.12 0.70 -3.10
N LYS A 27 -33.21 0.86 -2.30
CA LYS A 27 -34.61 0.64 -2.75
C LYS A 27 -35.25 1.91 -3.23
N THR A 28 -35.01 3.05 -2.59
CA THR A 28 -35.78 4.28 -2.81
C THR A 28 -34.95 5.44 -3.35
N GLY A 29 -33.62 5.36 -3.32
CA GLY A 29 -32.74 6.45 -3.71
C GLY A 29 -32.69 7.61 -2.70
N LEU A 30 -33.42 7.53 -1.59
CA LEU A 30 -33.41 8.58 -0.57
C LEU A 30 -32.10 8.56 0.23
N VAL A 31 -31.62 9.77 0.58
CA VAL A 31 -30.46 9.92 1.47
C VAL A 31 -30.82 9.36 2.84
N GLN A 32 -30.02 8.41 3.33
CA GLN A 32 -30.14 7.83 4.67
C GLN A 32 -29.19 8.47 5.67
N SER A 33 -27.98 8.81 5.22
CA SER A 33 -26.95 9.40 6.10
C SER A 33 -25.99 10.25 5.30
N LEU A 34 -25.50 11.32 5.95
CA LEU A 34 -24.40 12.16 5.48
C LEU A 34 -23.28 12.12 6.54
N PHE A 35 -22.10 11.69 6.13
CA PHE A 35 -20.93 11.61 6.99
C PHE A 35 -19.96 12.74 6.61
N LEU A 36 -19.85 13.75 7.47
CA LEU A 36 -18.87 14.85 7.37
C LEU A 36 -17.63 14.45 8.19
N ASP A 37 -16.92 13.45 7.68
CA ASP A 37 -15.85 12.75 8.41
C ASP A 37 -14.46 13.33 8.15
N ASN A 38 -14.34 14.37 7.35
CA ASN A 38 -13.07 15.02 6.99
C ASN A 38 -12.01 14.03 6.43
N GLY A 39 -12.46 12.96 5.78
CA GLY A 39 -11.59 11.94 5.19
C GLY A 39 -11.25 10.75 6.10
N TYR A 40 -11.71 10.72 7.34
CA TYR A 40 -11.43 9.64 8.30
C TYR A 40 -11.80 8.26 7.76
N LEU A 41 -13.01 8.10 7.21
CA LEU A 41 -13.46 6.83 6.63
C LEU A 41 -12.62 6.44 5.42
N THR A 42 -12.13 7.41 4.65
CA THR A 42 -11.19 7.15 3.55
C THR A 42 -9.87 6.60 4.08
N ASP A 43 -9.33 7.18 5.12
CA ASP A 43 -8.07 6.74 5.72
C ASP A 43 -8.19 5.32 6.29
N ILE A 44 -9.23 5.04 7.06
CA ILE A 44 -9.42 3.72 7.68
C ILE A 44 -9.69 2.63 6.65
N ARG A 45 -10.56 2.87 5.63
CA ARG A 45 -10.82 1.86 4.60
C ARG A 45 -9.57 1.58 3.75
N THR A 46 -8.73 2.60 3.55
CA THR A 46 -7.45 2.44 2.84
C THR A 46 -6.51 1.54 3.63
N ALA A 47 -6.40 1.75 4.93
CA ALA A 47 -5.60 0.88 5.81
C ALA A 47 -6.15 -0.55 5.85
N ALA A 48 -7.48 -0.71 5.91
CA ALA A 48 -8.12 -2.02 5.87
C ALA A 48 -7.86 -2.77 4.55
N ALA A 49 -7.83 -2.06 3.41
CA ALA A 49 -7.50 -2.68 2.12
C ALA A 49 -6.07 -3.24 2.09
N GLY A 50 -5.09 -2.51 2.63
CA GLY A 50 -3.72 -3.02 2.77
C GLY A 50 -3.61 -4.22 3.71
N ALA A 51 -4.36 -4.21 4.82
CA ALA A 51 -4.43 -5.37 5.71
C ALA A 51 -5.05 -6.59 5.02
N VAL A 52 -6.09 -6.42 4.20
CA VAL A 52 -6.67 -7.51 3.40
C VAL A 52 -5.65 -8.05 2.42
N ALA A 53 -4.92 -7.19 1.71
CA ALA A 53 -3.84 -7.62 0.81
C ALA A 53 -2.77 -8.41 1.57
N ALA A 54 -2.27 -7.90 2.69
CA ALA A 54 -1.27 -8.58 3.52
C ALA A 54 -1.79 -9.93 4.04
N ARG A 55 -3.06 -10.03 4.44
CA ARG A 55 -3.66 -11.27 4.92
C ARG A 55 -3.64 -12.39 3.90
N HIS A 56 -3.83 -12.08 2.62
CA HIS A 56 -3.95 -13.06 1.54
C HIS A 56 -2.66 -13.27 0.74
N LEU A 57 -1.74 -12.31 0.78
CA LEU A 57 -0.56 -12.31 -0.10
C LEU A 57 0.78 -12.25 0.66
N ALA A 58 0.84 -11.74 1.90
CA ALA A 58 2.06 -11.80 2.70
C ALA A 58 2.29 -13.21 3.25
N PRO A 59 3.55 -13.60 3.54
CA PRO A 59 3.83 -14.87 4.22
C PRO A 59 3.12 -14.92 5.59
N GLU A 60 2.85 -16.12 6.09
CA GLU A 60 2.20 -16.29 7.39
C GLU A 60 3.05 -15.73 8.53
N MET A 61 4.36 -15.93 8.45
CA MET A 61 5.33 -15.43 9.41
C MET A 61 6.02 -14.18 8.86
N VAL A 62 5.83 -13.06 9.55
CA VAL A 62 6.50 -11.79 9.29
C VAL A 62 7.30 -11.42 10.53
N GLU A 63 8.61 -11.50 10.46
CA GLU A 63 9.47 -11.04 11.55
C GLU A 63 9.68 -9.52 11.48
N THR A 64 9.97 -9.04 10.27
CA THR A 64 10.25 -7.62 9.99
C THR A 64 9.29 -7.09 8.95
N ALA A 65 8.60 -6.00 9.27
CA ALA A 65 7.83 -5.21 8.31
C ALA A 65 8.56 -3.91 7.98
N GLY A 66 8.26 -3.33 6.82
CA GLY A 66 8.80 -2.06 6.38
C GLY A 66 7.74 -1.14 5.80
N VAL A 67 7.89 0.17 6.02
CA VAL A 67 7.04 1.16 5.36
C VAL A 67 7.90 2.26 4.73
N ILE A 68 7.62 2.54 3.45
CA ILE A 68 8.21 3.65 2.71
C ILE A 68 7.17 4.77 2.64
N GLY A 69 7.44 5.84 3.37
CA GLY A 69 6.54 6.95 3.63
C GLY A 69 6.42 7.23 5.13
N THR A 70 6.02 8.45 5.48
CA THR A 70 5.98 8.92 6.89
C THR A 70 4.69 9.65 7.23
N GLY A 71 3.69 9.57 6.35
CA GLY A 71 2.39 10.23 6.47
C GLY A 71 1.39 9.47 7.35
N VAL A 72 0.14 9.88 7.26
CA VAL A 72 -1.00 9.24 7.96
C VAL A 72 -1.13 7.79 7.52
N GLN A 73 -1.11 7.53 6.20
CA GLN A 73 -1.24 6.17 5.67
C GLN A 73 -0.09 5.25 6.09
N ALA A 74 1.15 5.73 6.21
CA ALA A 74 2.25 4.90 6.71
C ALA A 74 1.92 4.31 8.10
N ARG A 75 1.37 5.14 8.98
CA ARG A 75 0.97 4.72 10.33
C ARG A 75 -0.20 3.76 10.33
N LEU A 76 -1.26 4.10 9.62
CA LEU A 76 -2.48 3.30 9.59
C LEU A 76 -2.27 1.94 8.91
N GLN A 77 -1.49 1.90 7.84
CA GLN A 77 -1.13 0.65 7.14
C GLN A 77 -0.36 -0.30 8.06
N MET A 78 0.62 0.20 8.81
CA MET A 78 1.39 -0.64 9.73
C MET A 78 0.53 -1.12 10.90
N GLN A 79 -0.37 -0.29 11.43
CA GLN A 79 -1.32 -0.70 12.47
C GLN A 79 -2.26 -1.79 11.96
N ALA A 80 -2.88 -1.59 10.81
CA ALA A 80 -3.81 -2.55 10.23
C ALA A 80 -3.10 -3.85 9.78
N GLY A 81 -1.91 -3.74 9.20
CA GLY A 81 -1.06 -4.87 8.80
C GLY A 81 -0.66 -5.73 10.01
N HIS A 82 -0.29 -5.10 11.13
CA HIS A 82 0.09 -5.80 12.35
C HIS A 82 -1.04 -6.66 12.94
N LEU A 83 -2.30 -6.26 12.77
CA LEU A 83 -3.45 -7.03 13.22
C LEU A 83 -3.62 -8.38 12.48
N VAL A 84 -3.18 -8.46 11.24
CA VAL A 84 -3.34 -9.64 10.39
C VAL A 84 -2.05 -10.42 10.16
N ARG A 85 -0.92 -9.76 10.27
CA ARG A 85 0.45 -10.31 10.18
C ARG A 85 1.30 -9.66 11.26
N PRO A 86 1.24 -10.14 12.51
CA PRO A 86 2.05 -9.61 13.60
C PRO A 86 3.53 -9.71 13.27
N PHE A 87 4.27 -8.64 13.56
CA PHE A 87 5.73 -8.55 13.39
C PHE A 87 6.37 -7.99 14.65
N GLN A 88 7.67 -8.29 14.87
CA GLN A 88 8.41 -7.81 16.03
C GLN A 88 9.26 -6.57 15.71
N ARG A 89 9.64 -6.41 14.44
CA ARG A 89 10.49 -5.33 13.96
C ARG A 89 9.80 -4.54 12.87
N LEU A 90 9.99 -3.22 12.91
CA LEU A 90 9.45 -2.30 11.90
C LEU A 90 10.53 -1.35 11.41
N LEU A 91 10.74 -1.29 10.10
CA LEU A 91 11.64 -0.35 9.46
C LEU A 91 10.83 0.76 8.79
N VAL A 92 11.26 2.00 8.97
CA VAL A 92 10.60 3.18 8.38
C VAL A 92 11.61 3.93 7.52
N HIS A 93 11.26 4.17 6.27
CA HIS A 93 12.05 5.01 5.37
C HIS A 93 11.24 6.18 4.83
N GLY A 94 11.88 7.34 4.70
CA GLY A 94 11.30 8.53 4.10
C GLY A 94 12.37 9.54 3.73
N ARG A 95 12.05 10.44 2.82
CA ARG A 95 12.97 11.48 2.32
C ARG A 95 13.51 12.42 3.42
N ASP A 96 12.71 12.60 4.48
CA ASP A 96 13.07 13.42 5.64
C ASP A 96 13.40 12.48 6.81
N PRO A 97 14.67 12.37 7.23
CA PRO A 97 15.08 11.50 8.32
C PRO A 97 14.42 11.82 9.67
N ALA A 98 14.12 13.10 9.93
CA ALA A 98 13.46 13.48 11.18
C ALA A 98 11.99 12.98 11.21
N LYS A 99 11.27 13.10 10.08
CA LYS A 99 9.92 12.56 9.95
C LYS A 99 9.92 11.03 9.97
N ALA A 100 10.93 10.38 9.43
CA ALA A 100 11.06 8.92 9.49
C ALA A 100 11.26 8.45 10.94
N ARG A 101 12.14 9.09 11.71
CA ARG A 101 12.30 8.82 13.15
C ARG A 101 11.02 9.03 13.93
N ALA A 102 10.37 10.19 13.79
CA ALA A 102 9.11 10.47 14.47
C ALA A 102 7.99 9.47 14.12
N CYS A 103 7.97 8.97 12.88
CA CYS A 103 7.04 7.92 12.46
C CYS A 103 7.37 6.58 13.12
N ALA A 104 8.65 6.22 13.19
CA ALA A 104 9.09 4.99 13.86
C ALA A 104 8.79 5.02 15.35
N ASP A 105 9.08 6.12 16.04
CA ASP A 105 8.82 6.29 17.48
C ASP A 105 7.32 6.19 17.80
N ASP A 106 6.45 6.84 17.00
CA ASP A 106 4.99 6.77 17.15
C ASP A 106 4.48 5.33 16.95
N LEU A 107 4.98 4.63 15.93
CA LEU A 107 4.59 3.23 15.66
C LEU A 107 5.12 2.26 16.71
N ALA A 108 6.34 2.46 17.22
CA ALA A 108 6.87 1.67 18.33
C ALA A 108 5.99 1.77 19.57
N ALA A 109 5.59 2.99 19.92
CA ALA A 109 4.73 3.24 21.07
C ALA A 109 3.32 2.64 20.90
N ARG A 110 2.74 2.70 19.69
CA ARG A 110 1.38 2.19 19.42
C ARG A 110 1.30 0.68 19.32
N LEU A 111 2.32 0.05 18.74
CA LEU A 111 2.30 -1.39 18.41
C LEU A 111 3.07 -2.24 19.42
N GLY A 112 3.91 -1.64 20.26
CA GLY A 112 4.78 -2.38 21.18
C GLY A 112 5.89 -3.17 20.48
N VAL A 113 6.31 -2.73 19.28
CA VAL A 113 7.35 -3.38 18.47
C VAL A 113 8.65 -2.57 18.46
N GLN A 114 9.75 -3.20 18.05
CA GLN A 114 11.00 -2.50 17.81
C GLN A 114 10.92 -1.78 16.46
N ALA A 115 10.73 -0.47 16.48
CA ALA A 115 10.68 0.33 15.25
C ALA A 115 11.90 1.24 15.14
N GLN A 116 12.45 1.37 13.93
CA GLN A 116 13.56 2.27 13.64
C GLN A 116 13.48 2.87 12.25
N ALA A 117 13.96 4.11 12.11
CA ALA A 117 14.17 4.73 10.81
C ALA A 117 15.46 4.18 10.17
N VAL A 118 15.41 3.96 8.85
CA VAL A 118 16.55 3.54 8.04
C VAL A 118 16.81 4.53 6.91
N ASP A 119 18.09 4.68 6.54
CA ASP A 119 18.50 5.70 5.58
C ASP A 119 18.23 5.31 4.12
N SER A 120 17.99 4.02 3.84
CA SER A 120 17.81 3.54 2.48
C SER A 120 16.61 2.62 2.34
N ALA A 121 15.86 2.82 1.24
CA ALA A 121 14.78 1.93 0.84
C ALA A 121 15.28 0.51 0.56
N GLU A 122 16.50 0.36 0.02
CA GLU A 122 17.12 -0.94 -0.22
C GLU A 122 17.28 -1.74 1.08
N THR A 123 17.87 -1.11 2.11
CA THR A 123 18.02 -1.74 3.43
C THR A 123 16.69 -2.20 3.99
N LEU A 124 15.65 -1.38 3.86
CA LEU A 124 14.32 -1.71 4.31
C LEU A 124 13.75 -2.92 3.55
N VAL A 125 13.77 -2.87 2.22
CA VAL A 125 13.18 -3.93 1.38
C VAL A 125 13.89 -5.25 1.61
N ARG A 126 15.22 -5.28 1.60
CA ARG A 126 16.01 -6.51 1.77
C ARG A 126 15.88 -7.16 3.16
N ALA A 127 15.50 -6.40 4.17
CA ALA A 127 15.34 -6.89 5.54
C ALA A 127 13.90 -7.28 5.91
N SER A 128 12.90 -6.98 5.07
CA SER A 128 11.48 -7.09 5.41
C SER A 128 10.78 -8.19 4.62
N GLN A 129 9.85 -8.90 5.26
CA GLN A 129 8.93 -9.84 4.59
C GLN A 129 7.64 -9.15 4.14
N LEU A 130 7.26 -8.05 4.76
CA LEU A 130 6.10 -7.24 4.43
C LEU A 130 6.55 -5.78 4.24
N VAL A 131 6.37 -5.23 3.06
CA VAL A 131 6.67 -3.83 2.75
C VAL A 131 5.41 -3.12 2.26
N VAL A 132 5.17 -1.90 2.74
CA VAL A 132 4.09 -1.05 2.23
C VAL A 132 4.67 0.27 1.76
N THR A 133 4.28 0.72 0.56
CA THR A 133 4.64 2.04 0.06
C THR A 133 3.44 2.98 0.14
N THR A 134 3.65 4.21 0.60
CA THR A 134 2.57 5.19 0.86
C THR A 134 2.99 6.60 0.43
N THR A 135 3.68 6.72 -0.70
CA THR A 135 4.25 8.00 -1.14
C THR A 135 3.58 8.54 -2.40
N PRO A 136 3.64 9.83 -2.67
CA PRO A 136 3.21 10.41 -3.94
C PRO A 136 4.31 10.36 -5.00
N ALA A 137 5.22 9.40 -4.96
CA ALA A 137 6.37 9.32 -5.87
C ALA A 137 5.91 9.17 -7.34
N ARG A 138 6.69 9.77 -8.24
CA ARG A 138 6.53 9.67 -9.69
C ARG A 138 7.71 8.94 -10.36
N ALA A 139 8.57 8.36 -9.54
CA ALA A 139 9.70 7.54 -9.96
C ALA A 139 9.88 6.41 -8.94
N PRO A 140 10.30 5.23 -9.39
CA PRO A 140 10.41 4.05 -8.55
C PRO A 140 11.30 4.27 -7.32
N LEU A 141 10.78 3.86 -6.16
CA LEU A 141 11.48 3.82 -4.87
C LEU A 141 11.97 2.42 -4.55
N ILE A 142 11.33 1.38 -5.09
CA ILE A 142 11.73 -0.02 -4.96
C ILE A 142 12.22 -0.51 -6.31
N ARG A 143 13.40 -1.13 -6.33
CA ARG A 143 14.03 -1.69 -7.52
C ARG A 143 13.82 -3.20 -7.61
N ALA A 144 13.75 -3.73 -8.85
CA ALA A 144 13.56 -5.15 -9.09
C ALA A 144 14.68 -6.04 -8.47
N GLU A 145 15.91 -5.56 -8.46
CA GLU A 145 17.06 -6.27 -7.90
C GLU A 145 17.09 -6.36 -6.36
N TRP A 146 16.13 -5.73 -5.67
CA TRP A 146 16.00 -5.85 -4.23
C TRP A 146 14.98 -6.91 -3.80
N LEU A 147 14.22 -7.46 -4.75
CA LEU A 147 13.28 -8.54 -4.49
C LEU A 147 14.02 -9.77 -3.96
N HIS A 148 13.43 -10.45 -2.99
CA HIS A 148 14.00 -11.65 -2.39
C HIS A 148 12.89 -12.63 -2.00
N PRO A 149 13.19 -13.92 -1.83
CA PRO A 149 12.22 -14.93 -1.44
C PRO A 149 11.44 -14.53 -0.16
N GLY A 150 10.12 -14.74 -0.21
CA GLY A 150 9.22 -14.47 0.91
C GLY A 150 8.75 -13.01 1.04
N LEU A 151 9.18 -12.10 0.17
CA LEU A 151 8.76 -10.71 0.20
C LEU A 151 7.30 -10.54 -0.26
N HIS A 152 6.55 -9.72 0.45
CA HIS A 152 5.30 -9.13 -0.02
C HIS A 152 5.40 -7.61 -0.05
N ILE A 153 4.93 -6.99 -1.14
CA ILE A 153 4.85 -5.54 -1.27
C ILE A 153 3.40 -5.14 -1.50
N THR A 154 2.86 -4.24 -0.68
CA THR A 154 1.62 -3.52 -0.95
C THR A 154 1.94 -2.12 -1.46
N ALA A 155 1.66 -1.84 -2.73
CA ALA A 155 1.77 -0.51 -3.32
C ALA A 155 0.46 0.24 -3.08
N MET A 156 0.52 1.34 -2.32
CA MET A 156 -0.65 2.10 -1.89
C MET A 156 -0.60 3.56 -2.35
N GLY A 157 0.57 4.05 -2.75
CA GLY A 157 0.75 5.47 -3.05
C GLY A 157 0.45 5.87 -4.50
N SER A 158 0.41 4.91 -5.41
CA SER A 158 0.20 5.14 -6.85
C SER A 158 -1.30 5.13 -7.21
N ASP A 159 -2.07 6.03 -6.60
CA ASP A 159 -3.52 6.17 -6.74
C ASP A 159 -3.96 7.14 -7.85
N GLN A 160 -3.02 7.64 -8.65
CA GLN A 160 -3.27 8.59 -9.75
C GLN A 160 -2.29 8.33 -10.89
N SER A 161 -2.73 8.60 -12.12
CA SER A 161 -1.87 8.49 -13.31
C SER A 161 -0.56 9.26 -13.16
N GLY A 162 0.52 8.63 -13.62
CA GLY A 162 1.87 9.14 -13.55
C GLY A 162 2.53 9.07 -12.16
N LYS A 163 1.91 8.47 -11.14
CA LYS A 163 2.59 8.04 -9.93
C LYS A 163 3.15 6.64 -10.12
N ASN A 164 4.32 6.39 -9.54
CA ASN A 164 4.96 5.08 -9.61
C ASN A 164 5.95 4.93 -8.46
N GLU A 165 5.77 3.92 -7.63
CA GLU A 165 6.62 3.63 -6.48
C GLU A 165 7.52 2.41 -6.68
N ILE A 166 7.17 1.52 -7.62
CA ILE A 166 7.86 0.24 -7.86
C ILE A 166 8.41 0.20 -9.28
N ASP A 167 9.64 -0.27 -9.43
CA ASP A 167 10.24 -0.52 -10.74
C ASP A 167 9.33 -1.46 -11.55
N PRO A 168 8.89 -1.07 -12.77
CA PRO A 168 8.08 -1.92 -13.62
C PRO A 168 8.61 -3.34 -13.84
N ARG A 169 9.94 -3.53 -13.82
CA ARG A 169 10.56 -4.85 -13.90
C ARG A 169 10.25 -5.75 -12.70
N ALA A 170 10.00 -5.15 -11.54
CA ALA A 170 9.64 -5.89 -10.33
C ALA A 170 8.28 -6.58 -10.47
N LEU A 171 7.32 -5.97 -11.17
CA LEU A 171 6.00 -6.55 -11.39
C LEU A 171 6.09 -7.86 -12.19
N THR A 172 6.97 -7.88 -13.19
CA THR A 172 7.19 -9.07 -14.03
C THR A 172 8.06 -10.11 -13.32
N ALA A 173 9.00 -9.68 -12.46
CA ALA A 173 9.86 -10.57 -11.70
C ALA A 173 9.15 -11.25 -10.51
N ALA A 174 8.08 -10.65 -9.98
CA ALA A 174 7.30 -11.23 -8.88
C ALA A 174 6.59 -12.53 -9.33
N ASP A 175 6.44 -13.49 -8.40
CA ASP A 175 5.68 -14.72 -8.64
C ASP A 175 4.19 -14.44 -8.81
N ALA A 176 3.64 -13.49 -8.04
CA ALA A 176 2.28 -13.00 -8.20
C ALA A 176 2.23 -11.46 -8.14
N TYR A 177 1.63 -10.87 -9.16
CA TYR A 177 1.21 -9.46 -9.17
C TYR A 177 -0.31 -9.41 -9.20
N VAL A 178 -0.91 -8.71 -8.25
CA VAL A 178 -2.35 -8.65 -7.99
C VAL A 178 -2.79 -7.19 -7.93
N CYS A 179 -3.91 -6.87 -8.59
CA CYS A 179 -4.52 -5.54 -8.55
C CYS A 179 -5.73 -5.52 -7.60
N ASP A 180 -6.09 -4.36 -7.05
CA ASP A 180 -7.44 -4.18 -6.49
C ASP A 180 -8.49 -4.24 -7.62
N ARG A 181 -8.25 -3.52 -8.73
CA ARG A 181 -9.06 -3.54 -9.94
C ARG A 181 -8.19 -3.34 -11.19
N VAL A 182 -8.15 -4.31 -12.08
CA VAL A 182 -7.30 -4.27 -13.27
C VAL A 182 -7.58 -3.05 -14.14
N SER A 183 -8.85 -2.77 -14.46
CA SER A 183 -9.23 -1.62 -15.29
C SER A 183 -8.83 -0.26 -14.72
N GLN A 184 -8.58 -0.17 -13.43
CA GLN A 184 -8.09 1.03 -12.78
C GLN A 184 -6.56 1.05 -12.77
N CYS A 185 -5.91 -0.06 -12.46
CA CYS A 185 -4.45 -0.17 -12.46
C CYS A 185 -3.83 0.01 -13.85
N GLU A 186 -4.59 -0.24 -14.93
CA GLU A 186 -4.17 0.02 -16.31
C GLU A 186 -4.05 1.51 -16.64
N VAL A 187 -4.74 2.39 -15.92
CA VAL A 187 -4.78 3.85 -16.16
C VAL A 187 -4.25 4.67 -14.98
N SER A 188 -3.99 4.02 -13.87
CA SER A 188 -3.34 4.58 -12.68
C SER A 188 -2.74 3.44 -11.86
N GLY A 189 -1.66 3.67 -11.13
CA GLY A 189 -0.99 2.62 -10.35
C GLY A 189 0.28 2.09 -11.00
N GLU A 190 0.78 1.01 -10.44
CA GLU A 190 2.06 0.43 -10.88
C GLU A 190 1.95 -0.24 -12.26
N LEU A 191 0.79 -0.80 -12.59
CA LEU A 191 0.54 -1.46 -13.87
C LEU A 191 0.59 -0.46 -15.04
N GLU A 192 0.06 0.76 -14.88
CA GLU A 192 0.15 1.82 -15.90
C GLU A 192 1.59 2.03 -16.35
N ALA A 193 2.51 2.18 -15.38
CA ALA A 193 3.93 2.38 -15.68
C ALA A 193 4.56 1.17 -16.37
N ALA A 194 4.20 -0.04 -15.99
CA ALA A 194 4.72 -1.27 -16.60
C ALA A 194 4.20 -1.46 -18.03
N LEU A 195 2.94 -1.12 -18.30
CA LEU A 195 2.36 -1.15 -19.65
C LEU A 195 2.99 -0.08 -20.54
N ALA A 196 3.12 1.15 -20.04
CA ALA A 196 3.75 2.25 -20.78
C ALA A 196 5.22 1.95 -21.16
N ALA A 197 5.94 1.22 -20.29
CA ALA A 197 7.30 0.79 -20.55
C ALA A 197 7.40 -0.47 -21.45
N GLY A 198 6.29 -1.12 -21.79
CA GLY A 198 6.27 -2.38 -22.56
C GLY A 198 6.84 -3.57 -21.79
N LEU A 199 6.89 -3.50 -20.46
CA LEU A 199 7.50 -4.52 -19.60
C LEU A 199 6.49 -5.52 -19.02
N TRP A 200 5.20 -5.23 -19.06
CA TRP A 200 4.17 -6.18 -18.63
C TRP A 200 3.81 -7.16 -19.75
N THR A 201 4.14 -8.45 -19.56
CA THR A 201 3.96 -9.51 -20.56
C THR A 201 3.14 -10.69 -20.06
N LYS A 202 2.65 -10.66 -18.80
CA LYS A 202 1.98 -11.80 -18.16
C LYS A 202 0.45 -11.88 -18.40
N GLY A 203 -0.09 -11.08 -19.34
CA GLY A 203 -1.53 -11.03 -19.60
C GLY A 203 -2.32 -10.32 -18.48
N ARG A 204 -3.61 -10.60 -18.37
CA ARG A 204 -4.45 -9.97 -17.33
C ARG A 204 -4.01 -10.40 -15.92
N PRO A 205 -3.65 -9.45 -15.04
CA PRO A 205 -3.35 -9.78 -13.63
C PRO A 205 -4.57 -10.35 -12.91
N ALA A 206 -4.35 -10.99 -11.76
CA ALA A 206 -5.44 -11.33 -10.85
C ALA A 206 -5.95 -10.06 -10.14
N GLU A 207 -7.24 -10.00 -9.86
CA GLU A 207 -7.80 -9.04 -8.92
C GLU A 207 -7.80 -9.63 -7.50
N LEU A 208 -7.62 -8.79 -6.48
CA LEU A 208 -7.56 -9.24 -5.09
C LEU A 208 -8.83 -10.00 -4.68
N GLY A 209 -10.01 -9.59 -5.18
CA GLY A 209 -11.25 -10.31 -4.97
C GLY A 209 -11.25 -11.73 -5.55
N GLU A 210 -10.59 -11.94 -6.71
CA GLU A 210 -10.44 -13.28 -7.31
C GLU A 210 -9.51 -14.17 -6.46
N VAL A 211 -8.47 -13.58 -5.87
CA VAL A 211 -7.56 -14.30 -4.95
C VAL A 211 -8.29 -14.69 -3.66
N ILE A 212 -9.06 -13.77 -3.07
CA ILE A 212 -9.83 -14.00 -1.85
C ILE A 212 -10.85 -15.13 -2.02
N THR A 213 -11.51 -15.20 -3.19
CA THR A 213 -12.50 -16.23 -3.49
C THR A 213 -11.90 -17.53 -4.00
N GLY A 214 -10.58 -17.60 -4.20
CA GLY A 214 -9.88 -18.77 -4.75
C GLY A 214 -10.07 -18.95 -6.26
N ALA A 215 -10.66 -17.98 -6.96
CA ALA A 215 -10.84 -18.03 -8.42
C ALA A 215 -9.52 -17.84 -9.19
N ARG A 216 -8.56 -17.17 -8.61
CA ARG A 216 -7.20 -16.96 -9.13
C ARG A 216 -6.17 -17.21 -8.02
N PRO A 217 -4.98 -17.67 -8.39
CA PRO A 217 -3.93 -17.91 -7.42
C PRO A 217 -3.38 -16.61 -6.84
N GLY A 218 -3.02 -16.65 -5.55
CA GLY A 218 -2.21 -15.65 -4.88
C GLY A 218 -0.82 -16.20 -4.56
N ARG A 219 -0.40 -16.12 -3.29
CA ARG A 219 0.82 -16.77 -2.79
C ARG A 219 0.61 -18.29 -2.71
N HIS A 220 1.51 -19.06 -3.29
CA HIS A 220 1.50 -20.53 -3.22
C HIS A 220 2.55 -21.07 -2.24
N SER A 221 3.66 -20.37 -2.10
CA SER A 221 4.82 -20.80 -1.32
C SER A 221 5.25 -19.69 -0.35
N PRO A 222 5.80 -20.05 0.83
CA PRO A 222 6.44 -19.07 1.70
C PRO A 222 7.56 -18.27 1.03
N GLN A 223 8.16 -18.83 -0.04
CA GLN A 223 9.26 -18.19 -0.77
C GLN A 223 8.80 -17.26 -1.90
N ASP A 224 7.52 -17.30 -2.28
CA ASP A 224 7.02 -16.45 -3.36
C ASP A 224 7.24 -14.98 -3.07
N VAL A 225 7.53 -14.22 -4.11
CA VAL A 225 7.49 -12.76 -4.11
C VAL A 225 6.13 -12.32 -4.62
N THR A 226 5.41 -11.54 -3.83
CA THR A 226 4.08 -11.07 -4.21
C THR A 226 3.99 -9.55 -4.14
N ILE A 227 3.32 -8.94 -5.11
CA ILE A 227 3.06 -7.50 -5.16
C ILE A 227 1.55 -7.30 -5.29
N CYS A 228 0.97 -6.44 -4.45
CA CYS A 228 -0.42 -6.01 -4.55
C CYS A 228 -0.49 -4.51 -4.83
N ASP A 229 -1.13 -4.15 -5.93
CA ASP A 229 -1.33 -2.77 -6.37
C ASP A 229 -2.74 -2.31 -5.98
N LEU A 230 -2.83 -1.33 -5.09
CA LEU A 230 -4.07 -0.83 -4.52
C LEU A 230 -4.25 0.65 -4.90
N THR A 231 -5.03 0.90 -5.94
CA THR A 231 -5.28 2.24 -6.48
C THR A 231 -6.44 2.98 -5.79
N GLY A 232 -7.13 2.30 -4.89
CA GLY A 232 -8.15 2.93 -4.04
C GLY A 232 -9.58 2.83 -4.55
N THR A 233 -9.91 1.78 -5.29
CA THR A 233 -11.30 1.43 -5.68
C THR A 233 -12.21 1.17 -4.49
#